data_147a43ad154a46c8fac9d9531bee6a30
#
_entry.id   147a43ad154a46c8fac9d9531bee6a30
#
_cell.length_a   1.000
_cell.length_b   1.000
_cell.length_c   1.000
_cell.angle_alpha   90.00
_cell.angle_beta   90.00
_cell.angle_gamma   90.00
#
_symmetry.space_group_name_H-M   'P 1'
#
loop_
_entity.id
_entity.type
_entity.pdbx_description
1 polymer ?
#
loop_
_entity_poly.entity_id
_entity_poly.type
_entity_poly.pdbx_seq_one_letter_code
_entity_poly.pdbx_strand_id
1 'polypeptide(L)' 'MGKIILRLDRMMADRKMSLNELAEKVGMTNVNLSNLKTGKMKGIRFETLDAICKVLDCQPGDLMEYKPED' A
#
# COMPACT_ATOMS: atom_id res chain seq x y z
N MET A 1 -11.09 -2.10 19.71
CA MET A 1 -9.75 -1.68 19.27
C MET A 1 -9.80 -1.27 17.80
N GLY A 2 -9.24 -0.12 17.46
CA GLY A 2 -9.23 0.35 16.09
C GLY A 2 -8.23 -0.41 15.22
N LYS A 3 -8.16 -0.06 13.96
CA LYS A 3 -7.21 -0.68 13.04
C LYS A 3 -6.78 0.30 11.96
N ILE A 4 -5.61 0.02 11.41
CA ILE A 4 -5.10 0.76 10.25
C ILE A 4 -5.49 0.00 9.00
N ILE A 5 -6.07 0.71 8.05
CA ILE A 5 -6.49 0.15 6.77
C ILE A 5 -5.60 0.73 5.68
N LEU A 6 -5.09 -0.12 4.81
CA LEU A 6 -4.31 0.33 3.66
C LEU A 6 -5.25 0.54 2.48
N ARG A 7 -5.10 1.70 1.84
CA ARG A 7 -5.88 2.06 0.65
C ARG A 7 -5.01 2.02 -0.60
N LEU A 8 -4.15 1.04 -0.66
CA LEU A 8 -3.24 0.88 -1.77
C LEU A 8 -3.99 0.69 -3.09
N ASP A 9 -5.06 -0.09 -3.06
CA ASP A 9 -5.89 -0.33 -4.25
C ASP A 9 -6.46 0.97 -4.81
N ARG A 10 -6.87 1.88 -3.93
CA ARG A 10 -7.40 3.19 -4.34
C ARG A 10 -6.35 4.00 -5.10
N MET A 11 -5.14 4.07 -4.53
CA MET A 11 -4.07 4.83 -5.15
C MET A 11 -3.60 4.20 -6.46
N MET A 12 -3.57 2.87 -6.52
CA MET A 12 -3.24 2.16 -7.76
C MET A 12 -4.26 2.51 -8.85
N ALA A 13 -5.54 2.51 -8.50
CA ALA A 13 -6.60 2.87 -9.45
C ALA A 13 -6.46 4.33 -9.91
N ASP A 14 -6.21 5.24 -8.97
CA ASP A 14 -6.03 6.66 -9.30
C ASP A 14 -4.86 6.88 -10.26
N ARG A 15 -3.80 6.12 -10.10
CA ARG A 15 -2.61 6.23 -10.94
C ARG A 15 -2.65 5.31 -12.14
N LYS A 16 -3.72 4.51 -12.29
CA LYS A 16 -3.91 3.55 -13.39
C LYS A 16 -2.72 2.59 -13.47
N MET A 17 -2.28 2.11 -12.33
CA MET A 17 -1.12 1.23 -12.22
C MET A 17 -1.56 -0.16 -11.77
N SER A 18 -1.09 -1.19 -12.47
CA SER A 18 -1.41 -2.57 -12.13
C SER A 18 -0.56 -3.06 -10.97
N LEU A 19 -0.99 -4.16 -10.35
CA LEU A 19 -0.25 -4.79 -9.28
C LEU A 19 1.16 -5.21 -9.74
N ASN A 20 1.23 -5.82 -10.92
CA ASN A 20 2.52 -6.26 -11.48
C ASN A 20 3.46 -5.09 -11.70
N GLU A 21 2.95 -4.01 -12.23
CA GLU A 21 3.75 -2.82 -12.50
C GLU A 21 4.26 -2.19 -11.21
N LEU A 22 3.40 -2.06 -10.22
CA LEU A 22 3.79 -1.49 -8.94
C LEU A 22 4.82 -2.38 -8.24
N ALA A 23 4.59 -3.69 -8.23
CA ALA A 23 5.51 -4.63 -7.60
C ALA A 23 6.90 -4.53 -8.23
N GLU A 24 6.97 -4.46 -9.55
CA GLU A 24 8.23 -4.33 -10.27
C GLU A 24 8.96 -3.03 -9.89
N LYS A 25 8.24 -1.93 -9.87
CA LYS A 25 8.84 -0.61 -9.57
C LYS A 25 9.27 -0.48 -8.13
N VAL A 26 8.56 -1.11 -7.21
CA VAL A 26 8.88 -1.07 -5.78
C VAL A 26 9.96 -2.10 -5.42
N GLY A 27 10.10 -3.14 -6.23
CA GLY A 27 11.06 -4.21 -5.96
C GLY A 27 10.50 -5.29 -5.05
N MET A 28 9.18 -5.49 -5.07
CA MET A 28 8.50 -6.53 -4.30
C MET A 28 8.01 -7.63 -5.21
N THR A 29 7.75 -8.81 -4.63
CA THR A 29 7.04 -9.84 -5.38
C THR A 29 5.56 -9.52 -5.46
N ASN A 30 4.87 -10.04 -6.46
CA ASN A 30 3.43 -9.85 -6.59
C ASN A 30 2.68 -10.41 -5.38
N VAL A 31 3.16 -11.52 -4.83
CA VAL A 31 2.55 -12.15 -3.66
C VAL A 31 2.64 -11.22 -2.45
N ASN A 32 3.83 -10.67 -2.20
CA ASN A 32 4.02 -9.77 -1.05
C ASN A 32 3.20 -8.49 -1.20
N LEU A 33 3.18 -7.92 -2.38
CA LEU A 33 2.40 -6.70 -2.61
C LEU A 33 0.90 -6.98 -2.50
N SER A 34 0.45 -8.13 -3.00
CA SER A 34 -0.95 -8.54 -2.87
C SER A 34 -1.34 -8.71 -1.40
N ASN A 35 -0.46 -9.32 -0.60
CA ASN A 35 -0.73 -9.48 0.83
C ASN A 35 -0.82 -8.12 1.53
N LEU A 36 0.02 -7.19 1.14
CA LEU A 36 -0.02 -5.84 1.67
C LEU A 36 -1.33 -5.14 1.28
N LYS A 37 -1.72 -5.26 0.02
CA LYS A 37 -2.94 -4.63 -0.51
C LYS A 37 -4.19 -5.16 0.17
N THR A 38 -4.24 -6.46 0.47
CA THR A 38 -5.42 -7.10 1.07
C THR A 38 -5.43 -7.07 2.59
N GLY A 39 -4.39 -6.50 3.20
CA GLY A 39 -4.35 -6.38 4.66
C GLY A 39 -3.89 -7.64 5.39
N LYS A 40 -3.32 -8.60 4.67
CA LYS A 40 -2.82 -9.82 5.31
C LYS A 40 -1.51 -9.64 6.03
N MET A 41 -0.78 -8.56 5.73
CA MET A 41 0.45 -8.23 6.42
C MET A 41 0.15 -7.36 7.63
N LYS A 42 0.84 -7.66 8.74
CA LYS A 42 0.60 -6.96 10.00
C LYS A 42 1.44 -5.70 10.17
N GLY A 43 2.37 -5.47 9.27
CA GLY A 43 3.23 -4.31 9.34
C GLY A 43 3.85 -4.01 8.00
N ILE A 44 4.41 -2.82 7.89
CA ILE A 44 5.10 -2.38 6.69
C ILE A 44 6.38 -1.67 7.12
N ARG A 45 7.47 -1.96 6.43
CA ARG A 45 8.73 -1.26 6.69
C ARG A 45 8.66 0.14 6.12
N PHE A 46 9.30 1.09 6.79
CA PHE A 46 9.35 2.45 6.29
C PHE A 46 10.00 2.53 4.91
N GLU A 47 11.01 1.69 4.65
CA GLU A 47 11.65 1.64 3.34
C GLU A 47 10.65 1.27 2.24
N THR A 48 9.79 0.29 2.52
CA THR A 48 8.77 -0.14 1.58
C THR A 48 7.72 0.96 1.39
N LEU A 49 7.29 1.57 2.48
CA LEU A 49 6.34 2.67 2.42
C LEU A 49 6.90 3.84 1.61
N ASP A 50 8.16 4.17 1.83
CA ASP A 50 8.86 5.22 1.08
C ASP A 50 8.85 4.92 -0.42
N ALA A 51 9.19 3.69 -0.79
CA ALA A 51 9.23 3.28 -2.19
C ALA A 51 7.86 3.35 -2.84
N ILE A 52 6.82 2.91 -2.13
CA ILE A 52 5.45 2.95 -2.64
C ILE A 52 5.00 4.40 -2.85
N CYS A 53 5.25 5.26 -1.86
CA CYS A 53 4.90 6.67 -1.97
C CYS A 53 5.60 7.34 -3.14
N LYS A 54 6.87 7.00 -3.35
CA LYS A 54 7.65 7.56 -4.44
C LYS A 54 7.08 7.14 -5.80
N VAL A 55 6.79 5.85 -5.95
CA VAL A 55 6.28 5.31 -7.22
C VAL A 55 4.89 5.84 -7.53
N LEU A 56 4.02 5.91 -6.52
CA LEU A 56 2.65 6.38 -6.69
C LEU A 56 2.53 7.91 -6.58
N ASP A 57 3.63 8.58 -6.25
CA ASP A 57 3.65 10.04 -6.08
C ASP A 57 2.54 10.48 -5.13
N CYS A 58 2.59 9.98 -3.90
CA CYS A 58 1.59 10.27 -2.89
C CYS A 58 2.22 10.31 -1.51
N GLN A 59 1.43 10.74 -0.53
CA GLN A 59 1.85 10.79 0.87
C GLN A 59 1.39 9.54 1.61
N PRO A 60 2.06 9.16 2.70
CA PRO A 60 1.60 8.01 3.51
C PRO A 60 0.15 8.14 3.94
N GLY A 61 -0.33 9.35 4.22
CA GLY A 61 -1.71 9.57 4.60
C GLY A 61 -2.72 9.28 3.49
N ASP A 62 -2.26 9.23 2.24
CA ASP A 62 -3.11 8.83 1.11
C ASP A 62 -3.27 7.31 1.04
N LEU A 63 -2.35 6.58 1.66
CA LEU A 63 -2.31 5.12 1.61
C LEU A 63 -2.91 4.46 2.84
N MET A 64 -2.89 5.15 3.97
CA MET A 64 -3.29 4.57 5.25
C MET A 64 -4.40 5.37 5.91
N GLU A 65 -5.27 4.66 6.58
CA GLU A 65 -6.41 5.24 7.25
C GLU A 65 -6.62 4.54 8.58
N TYR A 66 -6.86 5.31 9.63
CA TYR A 66 -7.21 4.75 10.93
C TYR A 66 -8.72 4.63 11.03
N LYS A 67 -9.18 3.44 11.37
CA LYS A 67 -10.60 3.21 11.58
C LYS A 67 -10.81 2.86 13.05
N PRO A 68 -11.47 3.74 13.82
CA PRO A 68 -11.72 3.44 15.22
C PRO A 68 -12.76 2.35 15.37
N GLU A 69 -12.71 1.70 16.52
CA GLU A 69 -13.72 0.72 16.90
C GLU A 69 -15.00 1.43 17.30
N ASP A 70 -16.10 0.89 16.86
CA ASP A 70 -17.43 1.41 17.24
C ASP A 70 -17.85 0.91 18.61
#